data_47ff4647e95119d3ba18cf203d3a02af
#
_entry.id   47ff4647e95119d3ba18cf203d3a02af
#
_cell.length_a   1.000
_cell.length_b   1.000
_cell.length_c   1.000
_cell.angle_alpha   90.00
_cell.angle_beta   90.00
_cell.angle_gamma   90.00
#
_symmetry.space_group_name_H-M   'P 1'
#
loop_
_entity.id
_entity.type
_entity.pdbx_description
1 polymer ?
#
loop_
_entity_poly.entity_id
_entity_poly.type
_entity_poly.pdbx_seq_one_letter_code
_entity_poly.pdbx_strand_id
1 'polypeptide(L)'
;SNAELVVMRSVGISLWRIVGWVIRSALILVLLSFVLSEWVIPYTNEQAKSVKDLRSVSSLGEVSGYWSREGQRFIYIDYANSQGQLRNIQTIDFDQDYRLQSFVIAQQGQFLKEGEWALKQSHQVDLLAQGNAIKTNHDQQTLALALQPKYVHMVTLDPEDLSPSQLVSFMGYMREYSQVPKTYELAFWQKVSSPLGLITLVLLACSFIFGPLRQQSMGFRLVIALFTGLGFFYLQDFLGYASLVYAPSPAWFVLIPILLMFGVGSYLLYRAR
;
A
#
# COMPACT_ATOMS: atom_id res chain seq x y z
N SER A 1 30.70 -24.68 3.22
CA SER A 1 30.47 -26.11 3.52
C SER A 1 30.25 -26.30 5.02
N ASN A 2 29.63 -27.43 5.43
CA ASN A 2 29.43 -27.72 6.89
C ASN A 2 30.77 -27.76 7.65
N ALA A 3 31.88 -28.11 6.97
CA ALA A 3 33.21 -28.18 7.53
C ALA A 3 33.74 -26.79 7.95
N GLU A 4 33.48 -25.74 7.17
CA GLU A 4 33.97 -24.38 7.48
C GLU A 4 33.31 -23.81 8.73
N LEU A 5 32.01 -24.04 8.91
CA LEU A 5 31.28 -23.62 10.11
C LEU A 5 31.77 -24.34 11.37
N VAL A 6 32.11 -25.63 11.24
CA VAL A 6 32.71 -26.41 12.34
C VAL A 6 34.09 -25.88 12.69
N VAL A 7 34.91 -25.56 11.71
CA VAL A 7 36.24 -24.96 11.91
C VAL A 7 36.15 -23.58 12.60
N MET A 8 35.20 -22.72 12.16
CA MET A 8 35.00 -21.41 12.81
C MET A 8 34.63 -21.56 14.30
N ARG A 9 33.79 -22.56 14.64
CA ARG A 9 33.44 -22.83 16.04
C ARG A 9 34.59 -23.46 16.84
N SER A 10 35.42 -24.28 16.22
CA SER A 10 36.60 -24.85 16.93
C SER A 10 37.64 -23.80 17.26
N VAL A 11 37.74 -22.69 16.50
CA VAL A 11 38.60 -21.52 16.78
C VAL A 11 37.97 -20.60 17.86
N GLY A 12 36.81 -20.94 18.43
CA GLY A 12 36.19 -20.20 19.53
C GLY A 12 35.31 -19.02 19.14
N ILE A 13 34.93 -18.89 17.86
CA ILE A 13 34.03 -17.83 17.42
C ILE A 13 32.60 -18.16 17.89
N SER A 14 32.00 -17.24 18.65
CA SER A 14 30.63 -17.43 19.14
C SER A 14 29.60 -17.41 17.99
N LEU A 15 28.55 -18.24 18.11
CA LEU A 15 27.46 -18.35 17.14
C LEU A 15 26.81 -16.99 16.86
N TRP A 16 26.59 -16.16 17.88
CA TRP A 16 26.03 -14.84 17.76
C TRP A 16 26.90 -13.88 16.94
N ARG A 17 28.22 -14.05 16.97
CA ARG A 17 29.15 -13.26 16.15
C ARG A 17 29.00 -13.61 14.66
N ILE A 18 28.87 -14.90 14.34
CA ILE A 18 28.64 -15.37 12.97
C ILE A 18 27.30 -14.87 12.45
N VAL A 19 26.22 -15.02 13.23
CA VAL A 19 24.89 -14.52 12.90
C VAL A 19 24.92 -13.00 12.71
N GLY A 20 25.63 -12.27 13.56
CA GLY A 20 25.82 -10.81 13.42
C GLY A 20 26.49 -10.41 12.10
N TRP A 21 27.46 -11.17 11.61
CA TRP A 21 28.06 -10.92 10.29
C TRP A 21 27.08 -11.16 9.15
N VAL A 22 26.29 -12.23 9.21
CA VAL A 22 25.25 -12.52 8.22
C VAL A 22 24.18 -11.42 8.22
N ILE A 23 23.73 -10.97 9.40
CA ILE A 23 22.77 -9.86 9.51
C ILE A 23 23.35 -8.56 8.94
N ARG A 24 24.63 -8.26 9.18
CA ARG A 24 25.27 -7.08 8.57
C ARG A 24 25.26 -7.13 7.04
N SER A 25 25.54 -8.30 6.46
CA SER A 25 25.45 -8.48 5.01
C SER A 25 24.01 -8.36 4.51
N ALA A 26 23.03 -8.88 5.27
CA ALA A 26 21.61 -8.76 4.95
C ALA A 26 21.10 -7.30 5.05
N LEU A 27 21.67 -6.48 5.93
CA LEU A 27 21.31 -5.05 6.05
C LEU A 27 21.51 -4.29 4.74
N ILE A 28 22.48 -4.67 3.91
CA ILE A 28 22.68 -4.07 2.59
C ILE A 28 21.46 -4.33 1.71
N LEU A 29 20.94 -5.57 1.70
CA LEU A 29 19.75 -5.95 0.94
C LEU A 29 18.50 -5.27 1.50
N VAL A 30 18.42 -5.14 2.82
CA VAL A 30 17.32 -4.42 3.51
C VAL A 30 17.30 -2.94 3.11
N LEU A 31 18.47 -2.28 3.13
CA LEU A 31 18.59 -0.89 2.69
C LEU A 31 18.22 -0.74 1.20
N LEU A 32 18.72 -1.65 0.36
CA LEU A 32 18.39 -1.64 -1.06
C LEU A 32 16.87 -1.80 -1.27
N SER A 33 16.22 -2.74 -0.59
CA SER A 33 14.77 -2.94 -0.70
C SER A 33 13.99 -1.72 -0.23
N PHE A 34 14.44 -1.04 0.82
CA PHE A 34 13.81 0.18 1.32
C PHE A 34 13.95 1.34 0.32
N VAL A 35 15.15 1.53 -0.26
CA VAL A 35 15.38 2.52 -1.32
C VAL A 35 14.50 2.25 -2.55
N LEU A 36 14.39 0.98 -2.95
CA LEU A 36 13.50 0.60 -4.06
C LEU A 36 12.03 0.91 -3.73
N SER A 37 11.59 0.62 -2.51
CA SER A 37 10.21 0.89 -2.07
C SER A 37 9.90 2.39 -1.99
N GLU A 38 10.88 3.22 -1.67
CA GLU A 38 10.67 4.66 -1.53
C GLU A 38 10.67 5.39 -2.89
N TRP A 39 11.59 5.03 -3.80
CA TRP A 39 11.81 5.82 -5.01
C TRP A 39 11.46 5.10 -6.32
N VAL A 40 11.85 3.83 -6.44
CA VAL A 40 11.74 3.13 -7.73
C VAL A 40 10.33 2.60 -7.95
N ILE A 41 9.74 1.94 -6.96
CA ILE A 41 8.41 1.32 -7.09
C ILE A 41 7.33 2.37 -7.41
N PRO A 42 7.20 3.50 -6.68
CA PRO A 42 6.18 4.51 -7.01
C PRO A 42 6.34 5.07 -8.42
N TYR A 43 7.59 5.39 -8.81
CA TYR A 43 7.86 5.93 -10.14
C TYR A 43 7.51 4.94 -11.26
N THR A 44 7.87 3.66 -11.11
CA THR A 44 7.56 2.64 -12.12
C THR A 44 6.07 2.32 -12.18
N ASN A 45 5.36 2.32 -11.04
CA ASN A 45 3.93 2.08 -10.99
C ASN A 45 3.14 3.23 -11.62
N GLU A 46 3.53 4.47 -11.39
CA GLU A 46 2.93 5.63 -12.06
C GLU A 46 3.07 5.54 -13.58
N GLN A 47 4.25 5.18 -14.08
CA GLN A 47 4.50 4.98 -15.51
C GLN A 47 3.69 3.80 -16.08
N ALA A 48 3.63 2.69 -15.36
CA ALA A 48 2.89 1.51 -15.79
C ALA A 48 1.38 1.78 -15.88
N LYS A 49 0.80 2.50 -14.91
CA LYS A 49 -0.62 2.88 -14.94
C LYS A 49 -0.92 3.85 -16.08
N SER A 50 -0.08 4.86 -16.32
CA SER A 50 -0.28 5.79 -17.44
C SER A 50 -0.33 5.10 -18.81
N VAL A 51 0.46 4.04 -19.01
CA VAL A 51 0.46 3.22 -20.25
C VAL A 51 -0.77 2.30 -20.31
N LYS A 52 -1.19 1.73 -19.18
CA LYS A 52 -2.36 0.86 -19.09
C LYS A 52 -3.64 1.63 -19.40
N ASP A 53 -3.76 2.85 -18.88
CA ASP A 53 -4.91 3.73 -19.09
C ASP A 53 -5.06 4.20 -20.55
N LEU A 54 -3.95 4.34 -21.29
CA LEU A 54 -3.99 4.61 -22.73
C LEU A 54 -4.54 3.42 -23.55
N ARG A 55 -4.42 2.19 -23.03
CA ARG A 55 -4.92 0.97 -23.68
C ARG A 55 -6.34 0.58 -23.22
N SER A 56 -6.77 0.98 -22.04
CA SER A 56 -8.04 0.56 -21.45
C SER A 56 -9.28 1.31 -21.95
N VAL A 57 -9.12 2.23 -22.91
CA VAL A 57 -10.26 2.85 -23.63
C VAL A 57 -11.17 1.81 -24.30
N SER A 58 -10.79 0.54 -24.33
CA SER A 58 -11.53 -0.56 -24.97
C SER A 58 -11.97 -1.70 -24.04
N SER A 59 -11.73 -1.67 -22.73
CA SER A 59 -12.21 -2.70 -21.81
C SER A 59 -13.20 -2.16 -20.80
N LEU A 60 -14.46 -2.30 -21.09
CA LEU A 60 -15.61 -2.15 -20.19
C LEU A 60 -15.53 -3.24 -19.09
N GLY A 61 -14.78 -3.01 -18.01
CA GLY A 61 -14.78 -4.07 -16.97
C GLY A 61 -14.07 -3.76 -15.64
N GLU A 62 -13.11 -2.89 -15.59
CA GLU A 62 -12.41 -2.61 -14.33
C GLU A 62 -12.63 -1.13 -13.96
N VAL A 63 -13.59 -0.89 -13.09
CA VAL A 63 -13.85 0.45 -12.50
C VAL A 63 -12.76 0.70 -11.46
N SER A 64 -11.60 1.14 -11.89
CA SER A 64 -10.50 1.56 -11.02
C SER A 64 -10.52 3.06 -10.76
N GLY A 65 -11.68 3.60 -10.42
CA GLY A 65 -11.83 5.00 -10.07
C GLY A 65 -11.88 5.21 -8.56
N TYR A 66 -11.57 6.42 -8.14
CA TYR A 66 -11.61 6.80 -6.73
C TYR A 66 -12.94 7.45 -6.38
N TRP A 67 -13.56 6.95 -5.30
CA TRP A 67 -14.72 7.57 -4.67
C TRP A 67 -14.30 8.36 -3.44
N SER A 68 -14.69 9.62 -3.39
CA SER A 68 -14.56 10.49 -2.20
C SER A 68 -15.92 10.98 -1.74
N ARG A 69 -16.01 11.30 -0.45
CA ARG A 69 -17.18 11.94 0.12
C ARG A 69 -16.76 13.25 0.80
N GLU A 70 -17.33 14.35 0.35
CA GLU A 70 -17.19 15.68 0.95
C GLU A 70 -18.56 16.12 1.52
N GLY A 71 -18.79 15.87 2.81
CA GLY A 71 -20.10 16.14 3.43
C GLY A 71 -21.20 15.26 2.84
N GLN A 72 -22.11 15.86 2.06
CA GLN A 72 -23.20 15.16 1.35
C GLN A 72 -22.98 15.00 -0.16
N ARG A 73 -21.79 15.42 -0.63
CA ARG A 73 -21.34 15.23 -2.01
C ARG A 73 -20.49 13.99 -2.12
N PHE A 74 -20.82 13.11 -3.06
CA PHE A 74 -19.97 12.00 -3.49
C PHE A 74 -19.29 12.38 -4.80
N ILE A 75 -18.00 12.14 -4.89
CA ILE A 75 -17.15 12.48 -6.01
C ILE A 75 -16.49 11.20 -6.50
N TYR A 76 -16.65 10.93 -7.80
CA TYR A 76 -15.93 9.86 -8.49
C TYR A 76 -14.94 10.47 -9.46
N ILE A 77 -13.71 9.98 -9.47
CA ILE A 77 -12.65 10.37 -10.39
C ILE A 77 -12.05 9.09 -10.97
N ASP A 78 -12.15 8.92 -12.28
CA ASP A 78 -11.63 7.75 -12.98
C ASP A 78 -10.11 7.82 -13.12
N TYR A 79 -9.58 8.97 -13.53
CA TYR A 79 -8.15 9.19 -13.71
C TYR A 79 -7.73 10.58 -13.23
N ALA A 80 -6.55 10.62 -12.63
CA ALA A 80 -5.91 11.86 -12.21
C ALA A 80 -4.39 11.77 -12.42
N ASN A 81 -3.77 12.85 -12.89
CA ASN A 81 -2.32 12.92 -13.04
C ASN A 81 -1.68 13.93 -12.06
N SER A 82 -0.35 13.85 -11.93
CA SER A 82 0.44 14.73 -11.06
C SER A 82 0.41 16.22 -11.49
N GLN A 83 -0.07 16.52 -12.71
CA GLN A 83 -0.22 17.88 -13.23
C GLN A 83 -1.58 18.53 -12.89
N GLY A 84 -2.42 17.85 -12.08
CA GLY A 84 -3.73 18.36 -11.69
C GLY A 84 -4.77 18.29 -12.83
N GLN A 85 -4.66 17.31 -13.71
CA GLN A 85 -5.68 17.01 -14.71
C GLN A 85 -6.49 15.80 -14.27
N LEU A 86 -7.82 15.92 -14.34
CA LEU A 86 -8.77 14.87 -14.05
C LEU A 86 -9.48 14.44 -15.33
N ARG A 87 -9.87 13.17 -15.39
CA ARG A 87 -10.76 12.64 -16.43
C ARG A 87 -11.94 11.91 -15.83
N ASN A 88 -13.06 11.99 -16.52
CA ASN A 88 -14.31 11.30 -16.18
C ASN A 88 -14.72 11.51 -14.71
N ILE A 89 -15.03 12.76 -14.39
CA ILE A 89 -15.43 13.17 -13.03
C ILE A 89 -16.94 13.06 -12.94
N GLN A 90 -17.43 12.45 -11.87
CA GLN A 90 -18.85 12.42 -11.55
C GLN A 90 -19.04 12.97 -10.14
N THR A 91 -20.00 13.84 -9.95
CA THR A 91 -20.41 14.30 -8.63
C THR A 91 -21.88 14.04 -8.40
N ILE A 92 -22.20 13.56 -7.21
CA ILE A 92 -23.55 13.24 -6.78
C ILE A 92 -23.80 14.00 -5.50
N ASP A 93 -24.69 14.98 -5.56
CA ASP A 93 -25.07 15.79 -4.41
C ASP A 93 -26.39 15.30 -3.82
N PHE A 94 -26.41 15.12 -2.51
CA PHE A 94 -27.59 14.76 -1.74
C PHE A 94 -28.03 15.91 -0.86
N ASP A 95 -29.32 15.99 -0.56
CA ASP A 95 -29.87 16.89 0.46
C ASP A 95 -29.68 16.32 1.89
N GLN A 96 -30.17 17.05 2.91
CA GLN A 96 -30.10 16.60 4.32
C GLN A 96 -30.91 15.33 4.59
N ASP A 97 -31.89 15.02 3.78
CA ASP A 97 -32.73 13.82 3.85
C ASP A 97 -32.19 12.65 3.00
N TYR A 98 -30.94 12.74 2.50
CA TYR A 98 -30.32 11.77 1.61
C TYR A 98 -31.09 11.54 0.30
N ARG A 99 -31.80 12.56 -0.20
CA ARG A 99 -32.42 12.52 -1.55
C ARG A 99 -31.45 13.11 -2.53
N LEU A 100 -31.38 12.50 -3.71
CA LEU A 100 -30.54 12.98 -4.80
C LEU A 100 -31.01 14.37 -5.24
N GLN A 101 -30.14 15.35 -5.17
CA GLN A 101 -30.38 16.76 -5.55
C GLN A 101 -29.82 17.08 -6.92
N SER A 102 -28.56 16.75 -7.15
CA SER A 102 -27.90 17.00 -8.44
C SER A 102 -26.89 15.91 -8.78
N PHE A 103 -26.66 15.75 -10.08
CA PHE A 103 -25.69 14.82 -10.64
C PHE A 103 -24.93 15.52 -11.77
N VAL A 104 -23.60 15.57 -11.68
CA VAL A 104 -22.76 16.17 -12.70
C VAL A 104 -21.78 15.13 -13.24
N ILE A 105 -21.68 15.02 -14.55
CA ILE A 105 -20.64 14.27 -15.25
C ILE A 105 -19.79 15.25 -16.06
N ALA A 106 -18.48 15.18 -15.92
CA ALA A 106 -17.55 15.97 -16.73
C ALA A 106 -16.47 15.09 -17.34
N GLN A 107 -16.15 15.31 -18.60
CA GLN A 107 -15.11 14.54 -19.28
C GLN A 107 -13.71 14.91 -18.81
N GLN A 108 -13.48 16.19 -18.50
CA GLN A 108 -12.18 16.68 -18.08
C GLN A 108 -12.34 17.69 -16.94
N GLY A 109 -11.37 17.66 -16.02
CA GLY A 109 -11.21 18.65 -14.97
C GLY A 109 -9.78 19.17 -14.94
N GLN A 110 -9.60 20.47 -14.68
CA GLN A 110 -8.32 21.12 -14.54
C GLN A 110 -8.30 21.96 -13.28
N PHE A 111 -7.25 21.85 -12.50
CA PHE A 111 -7.04 22.68 -11.33
C PHE A 111 -6.87 24.16 -11.74
N LEU A 112 -7.60 25.04 -11.10
CA LEU A 112 -7.48 26.49 -11.30
C LEU A 112 -6.73 27.14 -10.16
N LYS A 113 -7.25 27.03 -8.95
CA LYS A 113 -6.68 27.54 -7.71
C LYS A 113 -7.20 26.72 -6.52
N GLU A 114 -6.72 27.01 -5.34
CA GLU A 114 -7.05 26.27 -4.13
C GLU A 114 -8.57 26.16 -3.95
N GLY A 115 -9.05 24.93 -3.90
CA GLY A 115 -10.47 24.59 -3.77
C GLY A 115 -11.31 24.75 -5.05
N GLU A 116 -10.77 25.14 -6.19
CA GLU A 116 -11.53 25.35 -7.43
C GLU A 116 -10.98 24.54 -8.62
N TRP A 117 -11.87 23.82 -9.29
CA TRP A 117 -11.59 23.03 -10.46
C TRP A 117 -12.47 23.45 -11.64
N ALA A 118 -11.86 23.65 -12.79
CA ALA A 118 -12.60 23.86 -14.04
C ALA A 118 -12.97 22.52 -14.65
N LEU A 119 -14.26 22.26 -14.77
CA LEU A 119 -14.80 21.12 -15.48
C LEU A 119 -15.09 21.52 -16.93
N LYS A 120 -14.66 20.70 -17.89
CA LYS A 120 -14.95 20.87 -19.31
C LYS A 120 -15.88 19.78 -19.81
N GLN A 121 -16.76 20.14 -20.71
CA GLN A 121 -17.77 19.24 -21.29
C GLN A 121 -18.57 18.54 -20.19
N SER A 122 -19.23 19.34 -19.32
CA SER A 122 -20.03 18.83 -18.22
C SER A 122 -21.51 18.78 -18.55
N HIS A 123 -22.16 17.72 -18.06
CA HIS A 123 -23.59 17.51 -18.10
C HIS A 123 -24.10 17.49 -16.66
N GLN A 124 -24.97 18.41 -16.34
CA GLN A 124 -25.61 18.51 -15.04
C GLN A 124 -27.08 18.11 -15.14
N VAL A 125 -27.54 17.31 -14.20
CA VAL A 125 -28.94 16.96 -14.03
C VAL A 125 -29.36 17.38 -12.63
N ASP A 126 -30.26 18.34 -12.55
CA ASP A 126 -30.85 18.82 -11.28
C ASP A 126 -32.24 18.20 -11.11
N LEU A 127 -32.46 17.58 -9.95
CA LEU A 127 -33.73 16.97 -9.58
C LEU A 127 -34.57 17.94 -8.76
N LEU A 128 -35.72 18.34 -9.27
CA LEU A 128 -36.65 19.20 -8.56
C LEU A 128 -37.52 18.41 -7.59
N ALA A 129 -37.96 19.03 -6.52
CA ALA A 129 -38.82 18.42 -5.47
C ALA A 129 -40.11 17.82 -6.00
N GLN A 130 -40.54 18.19 -7.21
CA GLN A 130 -41.78 17.70 -7.86
C GLN A 130 -41.51 16.49 -8.79
N GLY A 131 -40.33 15.88 -8.78
CA GLY A 131 -40.00 14.72 -9.62
C GLY A 131 -39.58 15.06 -11.04
N ASN A 132 -39.48 16.34 -11.40
CA ASN A 132 -38.96 16.79 -12.70
C ASN A 132 -37.45 16.88 -12.65
N ALA A 133 -36.79 16.51 -13.76
CA ALA A 133 -35.33 16.65 -13.90
C ALA A 133 -35.02 17.70 -14.98
N ILE A 134 -34.11 18.61 -14.69
CA ILE A 134 -33.60 19.60 -15.65
C ILE A 134 -32.18 19.17 -16.04
N LYS A 135 -31.95 18.93 -17.33
CA LYS A 135 -30.61 18.65 -17.86
C LYS A 135 -30.02 19.93 -18.45
N THR A 136 -28.86 20.30 -17.98
CA THR A 136 -28.08 21.45 -18.47
C THR A 136 -26.71 20.98 -18.95
N ASN A 137 -26.28 21.50 -20.09
CA ASN A 137 -24.95 21.21 -20.62
C ASN A 137 -24.10 22.47 -20.48
N HIS A 138 -22.90 22.30 -19.93
CA HIS A 138 -21.94 23.39 -19.78
C HIS A 138 -20.63 23.04 -20.48
N ASP A 139 -20.14 23.94 -21.35
CA ASP A 139 -18.82 23.78 -21.96
C ASP A 139 -17.72 23.94 -20.92
N GLN A 140 -17.94 24.85 -19.95
CA GLN A 140 -17.07 25.05 -18.78
C GLN A 140 -17.92 25.33 -17.55
N GLN A 141 -17.58 24.68 -16.44
CA GLN A 141 -18.20 24.89 -15.14
C GLN A 141 -17.12 24.85 -14.07
N THR A 142 -17.19 25.72 -13.08
CA THR A 142 -16.31 25.66 -11.92
C THR A 142 -16.96 24.83 -10.83
N LEU A 143 -16.21 23.87 -10.30
CA LEU A 143 -16.62 23.02 -9.17
C LEU A 143 -15.66 23.23 -8.01
N ALA A 144 -16.21 23.49 -6.82
CA ALA A 144 -15.44 23.51 -5.60
C ALA A 144 -15.19 22.07 -5.14
N LEU A 145 -13.92 21.67 -5.06
CA LEU A 145 -13.47 20.37 -4.52
C LEU A 145 -12.33 20.63 -3.54
N ALA A 146 -12.40 20.01 -2.35
CA ALA A 146 -11.33 20.11 -1.35
C ALA A 146 -10.03 19.39 -1.81
N LEU A 147 -10.11 18.58 -2.85
CA LEU A 147 -9.00 17.79 -3.36
C LEU A 147 -7.88 18.68 -3.91
N GLN A 148 -6.68 18.55 -3.35
CA GLN A 148 -5.50 19.30 -3.80
C GLN A 148 -4.74 18.52 -4.89
N PRO A 149 -4.14 19.21 -5.91
CA PRO A 149 -3.41 18.57 -7.00
C PRO A 149 -2.29 17.66 -6.55
N LYS A 150 -1.61 18.00 -5.45
CA LYS A 150 -0.56 17.20 -4.85
C LYS A 150 -1.01 15.77 -4.50
N TYR A 151 -2.27 15.62 -4.11
CA TYR A 151 -2.82 14.33 -3.68
C TYR A 151 -3.69 13.65 -4.74
N VAL A 152 -4.05 14.38 -5.80
CA VAL A 152 -4.96 13.90 -6.86
C VAL A 152 -4.49 12.58 -7.47
N HIS A 153 -3.21 12.45 -7.80
CA HIS A 153 -2.69 11.21 -8.36
C HIS A 153 -2.61 10.06 -7.33
N MET A 154 -2.48 10.39 -6.03
CA MET A 154 -2.40 9.38 -4.97
C MET A 154 -3.73 8.68 -4.72
N VAL A 155 -4.86 9.36 -4.99
CA VAL A 155 -6.19 8.78 -4.81
C VAL A 155 -6.55 7.73 -5.87
N THR A 156 -5.93 7.79 -7.05
CA THR A 156 -6.14 6.80 -8.12
C THR A 156 -5.15 5.64 -8.09
N LEU A 157 -4.17 5.70 -7.18
CA LEU A 157 -3.20 4.61 -6.95
C LEU A 157 -3.69 3.70 -5.81
N ASP A 158 -3.40 2.41 -5.92
CA ASP A 158 -3.62 1.50 -4.80
C ASP A 158 -2.69 1.88 -3.64
N PRO A 159 -3.12 1.76 -2.37
CA PRO A 159 -2.26 2.08 -1.23
C PRO A 159 -0.92 1.33 -1.23
N GLU A 160 -0.90 0.13 -1.81
CA GLU A 160 0.30 -0.71 -1.93
C GLU A 160 1.32 -0.14 -2.94
N ASP A 161 0.90 0.69 -3.87
CA ASP A 161 1.75 1.31 -4.89
C ASP A 161 2.42 2.61 -4.40
N LEU A 162 1.89 3.23 -3.33
CA LEU A 162 2.43 4.47 -2.76
C LEU A 162 3.70 4.21 -1.93
N SER A 163 4.66 5.15 -1.96
CA SER A 163 5.82 5.06 -1.07
C SER A 163 5.45 5.28 0.41
N PRO A 164 6.29 4.83 1.37
CA PRO A 164 6.10 5.14 2.79
C PRO A 164 5.91 6.63 3.07
N SER A 165 6.69 7.50 2.43
CA SER A 165 6.58 8.97 2.59
C SER A 165 5.29 9.53 2.00
N GLN A 166 4.86 9.04 0.83
CA GLN A 166 3.59 9.39 0.22
C GLN A 166 2.41 8.96 1.10
N LEU A 167 2.45 7.75 1.66
CA LEU A 167 1.42 7.25 2.59
C LEU A 167 1.27 8.15 3.81
N VAL A 168 2.39 8.55 4.46
CA VAL A 168 2.35 9.47 5.62
C VAL A 168 1.73 10.80 5.24
N SER A 169 2.18 11.40 4.13
CA SER A 169 1.69 12.69 3.66
C SER A 169 0.20 12.64 3.32
N PHE A 170 -0.22 11.57 2.64
CA PHE A 170 -1.62 11.37 2.23
C PHE A 170 -2.55 11.06 3.41
N MET A 171 -2.13 10.20 4.35
CA MET A 171 -2.89 9.95 5.57
C MET A 171 -3.03 11.22 6.43
N GLY A 172 -1.99 12.07 6.49
CA GLY A 172 -2.05 13.38 7.14
C GLY A 172 -3.13 14.27 6.55
N TYR A 173 -3.14 14.38 5.22
CA TYR A 173 -4.18 15.10 4.50
C TYR A 173 -5.58 14.54 4.73
N MET A 174 -5.75 13.22 4.66
CA MET A 174 -7.06 12.60 4.87
C MET A 174 -7.59 12.80 6.30
N ARG A 175 -6.74 12.83 7.33
CA ARG A 175 -7.16 13.10 8.70
C ARG A 175 -7.78 14.47 8.89
N GLU A 176 -7.38 15.45 8.08
CA GLU A 176 -7.91 16.82 8.13
C GLU A 176 -9.29 16.92 7.48
N TYR A 177 -9.53 16.18 6.40
CA TYR A 177 -10.73 16.34 5.57
C TYR A 177 -11.73 15.17 5.65
N SER A 178 -11.28 13.99 6.06
CA SER A 178 -12.12 12.79 6.16
C SER A 178 -11.53 11.74 7.11
N GLN A 179 -12.10 10.54 7.12
CA GLN A 179 -11.49 9.41 7.84
C GLN A 179 -10.48 8.69 6.96
N VAL A 180 -9.32 8.37 7.51
CA VAL A 180 -8.30 7.56 6.83
C VAL A 180 -8.80 6.12 6.69
N PRO A 181 -8.94 5.58 5.48
CA PRO A 181 -9.27 4.18 5.30
C PRO A 181 -8.16 3.29 5.87
N LYS A 182 -8.55 2.22 6.57
CA LYS A 182 -7.61 1.27 7.20
C LYS A 182 -6.64 0.62 6.20
N THR A 183 -6.98 0.58 4.91
CA THR A 183 -6.12 0.07 3.83
C THR A 183 -4.82 0.86 3.71
N TYR A 184 -4.86 2.19 3.86
CA TYR A 184 -3.66 3.03 3.86
C TYR A 184 -2.79 2.80 5.10
N GLU A 185 -3.42 2.64 6.27
CA GLU A 185 -2.68 2.30 7.49
C GLU A 185 -2.04 0.92 7.38
N LEU A 186 -2.73 -0.07 6.79
CA LEU A 186 -2.18 -1.40 6.56
C LEU A 186 -0.97 -1.35 5.63
N ALA A 187 -1.09 -0.70 4.46
CA ALA A 187 0.00 -0.56 3.50
C ALA A 187 1.22 0.14 4.12
N PHE A 188 1.00 1.17 4.93
CA PHE A 188 2.07 1.85 5.66
C PHE A 188 2.79 0.90 6.62
N TRP A 189 2.07 0.17 7.48
CA TRP A 189 2.67 -0.75 8.44
C TRP A 189 3.38 -1.92 7.76
N GLN A 190 2.83 -2.46 6.67
CA GLN A 190 3.50 -3.51 5.87
C GLN A 190 4.84 -3.02 5.32
N LYS A 191 4.89 -1.82 4.73
CA LYS A 191 6.11 -1.26 4.16
C LYS A 191 7.16 -0.90 5.23
N VAL A 192 6.76 -0.26 6.31
CA VAL A 192 7.67 0.13 7.40
C VAL A 192 8.21 -1.08 8.16
N SER A 193 7.41 -2.14 8.31
CA SER A 193 7.84 -3.36 9.01
C SER A 193 8.57 -4.36 8.09
N SER A 194 8.52 -4.20 6.77
CA SER A 194 9.20 -5.07 5.80
C SER A 194 10.70 -5.28 6.10
N PRO A 195 11.51 -4.25 6.46
CA PRO A 195 12.90 -4.42 6.87
C PRO A 195 13.06 -5.36 8.07
N LEU A 196 12.17 -5.26 9.06
CA LEU A 196 12.18 -6.14 10.23
C LEU A 196 11.81 -7.58 9.86
N GLY A 197 10.85 -7.75 8.95
CA GLY A 197 10.48 -9.05 8.39
C GLY A 197 11.65 -9.75 7.71
N LEU A 198 12.39 -9.03 6.86
CA LEU A 198 13.59 -9.56 6.19
C LEU A 198 14.67 -9.98 7.19
N ILE A 199 14.97 -9.15 8.19
CA ILE A 199 15.95 -9.49 9.25
C ILE A 199 15.50 -10.73 10.01
N THR A 200 14.21 -10.85 10.31
CA THR A 200 13.61 -11.99 11.01
C THR A 200 13.77 -13.28 10.20
N LEU A 201 13.51 -13.23 8.88
CA LEU A 201 13.70 -14.38 7.99
C LEU A 201 15.17 -14.81 7.91
N VAL A 202 16.11 -13.87 7.84
CA VAL A 202 17.55 -14.17 7.87
C VAL A 202 17.95 -14.84 9.18
N LEU A 203 17.47 -14.31 10.30
CA LEU A 203 17.74 -14.90 11.62
C LEU A 203 17.16 -16.32 11.74
N LEU A 204 15.95 -16.53 11.23
CA LEU A 204 15.32 -17.84 11.19
C LEU A 204 16.09 -18.83 10.29
N ALA A 205 16.54 -18.40 9.12
CA ALA A 205 17.39 -19.21 8.23
C ALA A 205 18.71 -19.59 8.91
N CYS A 206 19.35 -18.67 9.62
CA CYS A 206 20.53 -18.97 10.45
C CYS A 206 20.19 -20.01 11.52
N SER A 207 19.02 -19.90 12.17
CA SER A 207 18.61 -20.86 13.21
C SER A 207 18.47 -22.29 12.68
N PHE A 208 18.03 -22.48 11.45
CA PHE A 208 17.93 -23.78 10.80
C PHE A 208 19.31 -24.39 10.50
N ILE A 209 20.28 -23.56 10.07
CA ILE A 209 21.63 -24.01 9.75
C ILE A 209 22.37 -24.47 11.01
N PHE A 210 22.25 -23.73 12.11
CA PHE A 210 22.99 -24.02 13.34
C PHE A 210 22.23 -24.90 14.33
N GLY A 211 20.88 -25.01 14.19
CA GLY A 211 19.97 -25.70 15.11
C GLY A 211 19.49 -27.04 14.60
N PRO A 212 18.15 -27.23 14.56
CA PRO A 212 17.54 -28.56 14.41
C PRO A 212 17.86 -29.26 13.07
N LEU A 213 18.17 -28.50 12.02
CA LEU A 213 18.45 -29.06 10.69
C LEU A 213 19.95 -29.26 10.41
N ARG A 214 20.83 -29.09 11.40
CA ARG A 214 22.29 -29.16 11.22
C ARG A 214 22.76 -30.49 10.61
N GLN A 215 22.11 -31.58 10.91
CA GLN A 215 22.49 -32.92 10.44
C GLN A 215 21.81 -33.32 9.13
N GLN A 216 20.88 -32.52 8.64
CA GLN A 216 20.13 -32.78 7.41
C GLN A 216 20.90 -32.37 6.16
N SER A 217 20.54 -32.96 5.01
CA SER A 217 21.11 -32.60 3.72
C SER A 217 20.85 -31.11 3.37
N MET A 218 21.72 -30.53 2.56
CA MET A 218 21.57 -29.12 2.13
C MET A 218 20.25 -28.88 1.39
N GLY A 219 19.83 -29.83 0.54
CA GLY A 219 18.56 -29.74 -0.18
C GLY A 219 17.34 -29.71 0.75
N PHE A 220 17.33 -30.57 1.79
CA PHE A 220 16.25 -30.60 2.77
C PHE A 220 16.14 -29.26 3.55
N ARG A 221 17.29 -28.68 3.95
CA ARG A 221 17.32 -27.35 4.60
C ARG A 221 16.74 -26.26 3.74
N LEU A 222 17.10 -26.26 2.44
CA LEU A 222 16.57 -25.27 1.49
C LEU A 222 15.05 -25.40 1.32
N VAL A 223 14.56 -26.63 1.23
CA VAL A 223 13.11 -26.89 1.12
C VAL A 223 12.37 -26.39 2.36
N ILE A 224 12.84 -26.73 3.56
CA ILE A 224 12.21 -26.25 4.80
C ILE A 224 12.28 -24.73 4.92
N ALA A 225 13.43 -24.12 4.59
CA ALA A 225 13.57 -22.66 4.61
C ALA A 225 12.59 -21.98 3.63
N LEU A 226 12.44 -22.54 2.42
CA LEU A 226 11.50 -22.04 1.42
C LEU A 226 10.05 -22.12 1.93
N PHE A 227 9.62 -23.28 2.41
CA PHE A 227 8.26 -23.45 2.94
C PHE A 227 7.99 -22.56 4.16
N THR A 228 8.97 -22.40 5.02
CA THR A 228 8.83 -21.51 6.19
C THR A 228 8.75 -20.05 5.76
N GLY A 229 9.56 -19.63 4.79
CA GLY A 229 9.50 -18.28 4.22
C GLY A 229 8.18 -17.97 3.52
N LEU A 230 7.69 -18.90 2.68
CA LEU A 230 6.38 -18.79 2.04
C LEU A 230 5.24 -18.78 3.07
N GLY A 231 5.30 -19.67 4.05
CA GLY A 231 4.30 -19.74 5.11
C GLY A 231 4.26 -18.45 5.93
N PHE A 232 5.42 -17.86 6.25
CA PHE A 232 5.51 -16.56 6.91
C PHE A 232 4.90 -15.45 6.07
N PHE A 233 5.22 -15.41 4.77
CA PHE A 233 4.70 -14.41 3.84
C PHE A 233 3.17 -14.46 3.75
N TYR A 234 2.61 -15.65 3.48
CA TYR A 234 1.14 -15.81 3.42
C TYR A 234 0.44 -15.57 4.75
N LEU A 235 1.07 -15.94 5.87
CA LEU A 235 0.53 -15.65 7.20
C LEU A 235 0.49 -14.14 7.45
N GLN A 236 1.53 -13.41 7.06
CA GLN A 236 1.61 -11.96 7.21
C GLN A 236 0.55 -11.25 6.36
N ASP A 237 0.36 -11.67 5.11
CA ASP A 237 -0.69 -11.15 4.23
C ASP A 237 -2.07 -11.44 4.80
N PHE A 238 -2.33 -12.70 5.17
CA PHE A 238 -3.61 -13.11 5.74
C PHE A 238 -3.97 -12.28 6.99
N LEU A 239 -3.04 -12.15 7.92
CA LEU A 239 -3.24 -11.37 9.14
C LEU A 239 -3.40 -9.87 8.82
N GLY A 240 -2.64 -9.36 7.84
CA GLY A 240 -2.78 -8.00 7.34
C GLY A 240 -4.20 -7.71 6.89
N TYR A 241 -4.73 -8.49 5.96
CA TYR A 241 -6.10 -8.31 5.47
C TYR A 241 -7.17 -8.60 6.55
N ALA A 242 -6.95 -9.59 7.42
CA ALA A 242 -7.84 -9.84 8.55
C ALA A 242 -7.93 -8.62 9.50
N SER A 243 -6.87 -7.83 9.61
CA SER A 243 -6.84 -6.63 10.44
C SER A 243 -7.83 -5.56 9.97
N LEU A 244 -8.13 -5.50 8.67
CA LEU A 244 -9.10 -4.54 8.13
C LEU A 244 -10.52 -4.75 8.69
N VAL A 245 -10.83 -6.00 9.03
CA VAL A 245 -12.15 -6.39 9.53
C VAL A 245 -12.19 -6.38 11.06
N TYR A 246 -11.18 -6.98 11.72
CA TYR A 246 -11.24 -7.31 13.14
C TYR A 246 -10.44 -6.36 14.04
N ALA A 247 -9.49 -5.58 13.51
CA ALA A 247 -8.58 -4.80 14.33
C ALA A 247 -8.97 -3.31 14.41
N PRO A 248 -8.77 -2.67 15.58
CA PRO A 248 -8.84 -1.22 15.71
C PRO A 248 -7.67 -0.54 14.97
N SER A 249 -6.48 -1.18 14.92
CA SER A 249 -5.30 -0.72 14.19
C SER A 249 -4.59 -1.90 13.51
N PRO A 250 -4.26 -1.81 12.21
CA PRO A 250 -3.54 -2.85 11.47
C PRO A 250 -2.13 -3.13 12.01
N ALA A 251 -1.51 -2.19 12.71
CA ALA A 251 -0.14 -2.30 13.22
C ALA A 251 0.14 -3.60 13.97
N TRP A 252 -0.74 -3.98 14.88
CA TRP A 252 -0.57 -5.18 15.71
C TRP A 252 -0.57 -6.46 14.89
N PHE A 253 -1.48 -6.57 13.93
CA PHE A 253 -1.60 -7.75 13.08
C PHE A 253 -0.38 -7.94 12.15
N VAL A 254 0.24 -6.84 11.73
CA VAL A 254 1.48 -6.87 10.93
C VAL A 254 2.70 -7.19 11.79
N LEU A 255 2.78 -6.66 13.02
CA LEU A 255 3.96 -6.83 13.88
C LEU A 255 3.98 -8.16 14.63
N ILE A 256 2.83 -8.71 15.04
CA ILE A 256 2.75 -9.97 15.81
C ILE A 256 3.46 -11.13 15.10
N PRO A 257 3.21 -11.45 13.81
CA PRO A 257 3.91 -12.56 13.15
C PRO A 257 5.42 -12.34 13.07
N ILE A 258 5.87 -11.10 12.87
CA ILE A 258 7.30 -10.76 12.84
C ILE A 258 7.94 -11.03 14.20
N LEU A 259 7.33 -10.53 15.28
CA LEU A 259 7.83 -10.71 16.65
C LEU A 259 7.82 -12.18 17.06
N LEU A 260 6.78 -12.92 16.70
CA LEU A 260 6.67 -14.36 16.98
C LEU A 260 7.81 -15.12 16.30
N MET A 261 8.01 -14.90 14.99
CA MET A 261 9.05 -15.58 14.24
C MET A 261 10.45 -15.15 14.68
N PHE A 262 10.64 -13.89 15.05
CA PHE A 262 11.89 -13.41 15.66
C PHE A 262 12.18 -14.13 16.97
N GLY A 263 11.18 -14.29 17.82
CA GLY A 263 11.28 -15.04 19.09
C GLY A 263 11.63 -16.52 18.86
N VAL A 264 10.94 -17.17 17.91
CA VAL A 264 11.23 -18.57 17.53
C VAL A 264 12.67 -18.71 17.01
N GLY A 265 13.09 -17.85 16.06
CA GLY A 265 14.44 -17.89 15.51
C GLY A 265 15.52 -17.67 16.59
N SER A 266 15.31 -16.68 17.46
CA SER A 266 16.21 -16.39 18.58
C SER A 266 16.29 -17.54 19.58
N TYR A 267 15.13 -18.16 19.93
CA TYR A 267 15.07 -19.32 20.82
C TYR A 267 15.82 -20.52 20.24
N LEU A 268 15.58 -20.85 18.96
CA LEU A 268 16.27 -21.95 18.28
C LEU A 268 17.79 -21.73 18.22
N LEU A 269 18.25 -20.49 17.99
CA LEU A 269 19.68 -20.16 18.04
C LEU A 269 20.26 -20.28 19.46
N TYR A 270 19.50 -19.86 20.46
CA TYR A 270 19.91 -20.00 21.86
C TYR A 270 20.07 -21.47 22.24
N ARG A 271 19.13 -22.33 21.84
CA ARG A 271 19.19 -23.78 22.11
C ARG A 271 20.32 -24.48 21.32
N ALA A 272 20.74 -23.93 20.18
CA ALA A 272 21.84 -24.48 19.37
C ALA A 272 23.26 -24.14 19.91
N ARG A 273 23.32 -23.33 20.96
CA ARG A 273 24.55 -22.97 21.65
C ARG A 273 25.08 -24.15 22.47
#